data_c736be56f357b37dd80a799aee024793
#
_entry.id   c736be56f357b37dd80a799aee024793
#
_cell.length_a   1.000
_cell.length_b   1.000
_cell.length_c   1.000
_cell.angle_alpha   90.00
_cell.angle_beta   90.00
_cell.angle_gamma   90.00
#
_symmetry.space_group_name_H-M   'P 1'
#
loop_
_entity.id
_entity.type
_entity.pdbx_description
1 polymer ?
#
loop_
_entity_poly.entity_id
_entity_poly.type
_entity_poly.pdbx_seq_one_letter_code
_entity_poly.pdbx_strand_id
1 'polypeptide(L)'
;MTRFRFRLPAAAATATVAGLLIAAPAFAHIHADPAEVQGGTEATVGFTVEHGCKTSPTTELEIQMPDGFTAIKGIDVAGFTATVKGQVVTFAGGTLPDGTEQAFQVSFTAPDEPGEVPVKIIQTCEEGSTNWIEVQADGQAEPEHPAPVLTIT
;
A
#
# COMPACT_ATOMS: atom_id res chain seq x y z
N MET A 1 -8.80 -6.30 -84.13
CA MET A 1 -7.69 -6.39 -83.17
C MET A 1 -8.14 -5.77 -81.84
N THR A 2 -8.67 -6.60 -80.93
CA THR A 2 -9.30 -6.17 -79.68
C THR A 2 -8.32 -6.39 -78.54
N ARG A 3 -7.83 -5.33 -77.91
CA ARG A 3 -6.89 -5.44 -76.79
C ARG A 3 -7.64 -5.56 -75.47
N PHE A 4 -7.60 -6.71 -74.85
CA PHE A 4 -8.10 -6.99 -73.50
C PHE A 4 -7.11 -6.43 -72.49
N ARG A 5 -7.57 -5.48 -71.63
CA ARG A 5 -6.82 -4.96 -70.48
C ARG A 5 -7.26 -5.72 -69.26
N PHE A 6 -6.40 -6.60 -68.74
CA PHE A 6 -6.55 -7.21 -67.43
C PHE A 6 -6.26 -6.14 -66.35
N ARG A 7 -7.25 -5.87 -65.50
CA ARG A 7 -7.07 -5.08 -64.27
C ARG A 7 -6.88 -6.06 -63.11
N LEU A 8 -5.72 -6.09 -62.48
CA LEU A 8 -5.45 -6.77 -61.21
C LEU A 8 -6.06 -5.98 -60.07
N PRO A 9 -6.76 -6.61 -59.10
CA PRO A 9 -7.18 -5.96 -57.90
C PRO A 9 -6.01 -5.83 -56.90
N ALA A 10 -5.74 -4.63 -56.38
CA ALA A 10 -4.81 -4.41 -55.32
C ALA A 10 -5.43 -4.93 -54.02
N ALA A 11 -4.86 -5.95 -53.43
CA ALA A 11 -5.20 -6.42 -52.09
C ALA A 11 -4.53 -5.50 -51.04
N ALA A 12 -5.31 -4.70 -50.34
CA ALA A 12 -4.85 -3.92 -49.19
C ALA A 12 -4.71 -4.86 -47.98
N ALA A 13 -3.49 -5.12 -47.57
CA ALA A 13 -3.19 -5.85 -46.35
C ALA A 13 -3.30 -4.88 -45.15
N THR A 14 -4.36 -4.98 -44.37
CA THR A 14 -4.51 -4.29 -43.10
C THR A 14 -3.68 -5.02 -42.03
N ALA A 15 -2.55 -4.45 -41.67
CA ALA A 15 -1.73 -4.90 -40.53
C ALA A 15 -2.41 -4.48 -39.22
N THR A 16 -3.01 -5.42 -38.49
CA THR A 16 -3.54 -5.19 -37.17
C THR A 16 -2.37 -5.24 -36.19
N VAL A 17 -1.96 -4.09 -35.67
CA VAL A 17 -1.00 -3.99 -34.58
C VAL A 17 -1.74 -4.39 -33.30
N ALA A 18 -1.53 -5.61 -32.84
CA ALA A 18 -1.96 -6.05 -31.51
C ALA A 18 -1.04 -5.39 -30.48
N GLY A 19 -1.53 -4.30 -29.85
CA GLY A 19 -0.85 -3.68 -28.70
C GLY A 19 -0.85 -4.67 -27.53
N LEU A 20 0.34 -5.16 -27.13
CA LEU A 20 0.51 -5.85 -25.86
C LEU A 20 0.28 -4.81 -24.75
N LEU A 21 -0.85 -4.88 -24.09
CA LEU A 21 -1.06 -4.21 -22.79
C LEU A 21 -0.20 -4.95 -21.77
N ILE A 22 0.97 -4.43 -21.47
CA ILE A 22 1.76 -4.86 -20.33
C ILE A 22 1.01 -4.33 -19.10
N ALA A 23 0.22 -5.21 -18.44
CA ALA A 23 -0.32 -4.91 -17.13
C ALA A 23 0.88 -4.79 -16.17
N ALA A 24 1.17 -3.57 -15.70
CA ALA A 24 2.08 -3.39 -14.58
C ALA A 24 1.50 -4.15 -13.37
N PRO A 25 2.32 -4.89 -12.60
CA PRO A 25 1.85 -5.47 -11.37
C PRO A 25 1.31 -4.34 -10.49
N ALA A 26 0.04 -4.41 -10.14
CA ALA A 26 -0.53 -3.56 -9.11
C ALA A 26 0.01 -4.09 -7.77
N PHE A 27 1.07 -3.46 -7.26
CA PHE A 27 1.51 -3.71 -5.89
C PHE A 27 0.49 -3.03 -4.97
N ALA A 28 -0.19 -3.83 -4.18
CA ALA A 28 -1.06 -3.35 -3.13
C ALA A 28 -0.18 -2.90 -1.96
N HIS A 29 0.13 -1.62 -1.88
CA HIS A 29 0.94 -1.06 -0.80
C HIS A 29 0.04 -0.55 0.32
N ILE A 30 0.53 -0.60 1.57
CA ILE A 30 -0.09 0.17 2.66
C ILE A 30 0.41 1.61 2.54
N HIS A 31 -0.53 2.56 2.52
CA HIS A 31 -0.24 3.99 2.41
C HIS A 31 -0.47 4.68 3.74
N ALA A 32 0.39 5.66 4.06
CA ALA A 32 0.20 6.57 5.20
C ALA A 32 -0.47 7.88 4.71
N ASP A 33 -1.54 8.32 5.38
CA ASP A 33 -2.22 9.57 5.08
C ASP A 33 -2.62 10.31 6.37
N PRO A 34 -2.10 11.55 6.60
CA PRO A 34 -1.07 12.23 5.82
C PRO A 34 0.29 11.51 5.92
N ALA A 35 1.07 11.54 4.84
CA ALA A 35 2.43 11.00 4.80
C ALA A 35 3.47 11.95 5.41
N GLU A 36 3.09 13.21 5.65
CA GLU A 36 3.94 14.25 6.25
C GLU A 36 3.31 14.76 7.55
N VAL A 37 4.11 14.84 8.60
CA VAL A 37 3.68 15.33 9.93
C VAL A 37 4.73 16.29 10.50
N GLN A 38 4.27 17.29 11.26
CA GLN A 38 5.15 18.25 11.91
C GLN A 38 5.78 17.65 13.17
N GLY A 39 7.12 17.79 13.31
CA GLY A 39 7.86 17.36 14.49
C GLY A 39 7.39 18.04 15.78
N GLY A 40 7.48 17.33 16.90
CA GLY A 40 7.08 17.79 18.22
C GLY A 40 5.58 18.00 18.40
N THR A 41 4.74 17.69 17.42
CA THR A 41 3.28 17.93 17.48
C THR A 41 2.49 16.62 17.51
N GLU A 42 1.26 16.71 18.02
CA GLU A 42 0.29 15.62 17.92
C GLU A 42 -0.25 15.53 16.50
N ALA A 43 -0.25 14.33 15.93
CA ALA A 43 -0.79 14.02 14.63
C ALA A 43 -1.61 12.72 14.67
N THR A 44 -2.52 12.58 13.72
CA THR A 44 -3.23 11.32 13.45
C THR A 44 -2.98 10.93 12.01
N VAL A 45 -2.50 9.72 11.80
CA VAL A 45 -2.19 9.15 10.47
C VAL A 45 -3.02 7.88 10.27
N GLY A 46 -3.63 7.77 9.10
CA GLY A 46 -4.29 6.54 8.64
C GLY A 46 -3.33 5.68 7.83
N PHE A 47 -3.20 4.42 8.20
CA PHE A 47 -2.52 3.41 7.39
C PHE A 47 -3.57 2.63 6.62
N THR A 48 -3.65 2.86 5.32
CA THR A 48 -4.72 2.32 4.48
C THR A 48 -4.32 0.97 3.89
N VAL A 49 -5.13 -0.04 4.18
CA VAL A 49 -5.07 -1.38 3.59
C VAL A 49 -6.14 -1.48 2.52
N GLU A 50 -5.80 -1.94 1.32
CA GLU A 50 -6.72 -2.10 0.18
C GLU A 50 -6.95 -3.57 -0.18
N HIS A 51 -6.00 -4.43 0.15
CA HIS A 51 -6.03 -5.85 -0.20
C HIS A 51 -5.69 -6.73 0.99
N GLY A 52 -6.23 -7.95 0.98
CA GLY A 52 -5.85 -9.00 1.90
C GLY A 52 -4.53 -9.69 1.52
N CYS A 53 -4.19 -10.76 2.21
CA CYS A 53 -3.03 -11.57 1.88
C CYS A 53 -3.37 -12.45 0.66
N LYS A 54 -2.96 -12.04 -0.53
CA LYS A 54 -3.42 -12.59 -1.82
C LYS A 54 -4.92 -12.28 -2.01
N THR A 55 -5.81 -13.13 -1.57
CA THR A 55 -7.27 -12.95 -1.61
C THR A 55 -7.93 -13.26 -0.25
N SER A 56 -7.11 -13.55 0.77
CA SER A 56 -7.60 -13.88 2.11
C SER A 56 -7.90 -12.59 2.89
N PRO A 57 -9.06 -12.49 3.58
CA PRO A 57 -9.44 -11.32 4.37
C PRO A 57 -8.43 -11.01 5.47
N THR A 58 -8.18 -9.72 5.73
CA THR A 58 -7.34 -9.25 6.85
C THR A 58 -8.10 -9.40 8.17
N THR A 59 -7.47 -10.00 9.17
CA THR A 59 -8.04 -10.21 10.52
C THR A 59 -7.30 -9.45 11.61
N GLU A 60 -6.05 -9.05 11.36
CA GLU A 60 -5.25 -8.28 12.32
C GLU A 60 -4.24 -7.40 11.57
N LEU A 61 -3.97 -6.23 12.13
CA LEU A 61 -2.92 -5.33 11.68
C LEU A 61 -2.08 -4.88 12.88
N GLU A 62 -0.77 -5.18 12.86
CA GLU A 62 0.18 -4.70 13.85
C GLU A 62 1.03 -3.58 13.24
N ILE A 63 0.99 -2.39 13.83
CA ILE A 63 1.74 -1.22 13.39
C ILE A 63 2.83 -0.95 14.43
N GLN A 64 4.07 -1.15 14.05
CA GLN A 64 5.24 -0.86 14.86
C GLN A 64 5.65 0.61 14.65
N MET A 65 5.24 1.47 15.58
CA MET A 65 5.69 2.86 15.58
C MET A 65 7.19 2.92 15.90
N PRO A 66 7.97 3.72 15.15
CA PRO A 66 9.40 3.86 15.39
C PRO A 66 9.72 4.51 16.75
N ASP A 67 10.96 4.36 17.19
CA ASP A 67 11.44 5.01 18.41
C ASP A 67 11.33 6.54 18.33
N GLY A 68 11.06 7.20 19.46
CA GLY A 68 10.87 8.64 19.53
C GLY A 68 9.43 9.11 19.39
N PHE A 69 8.53 8.29 18.84
CA PHE A 69 7.09 8.57 18.85
C PHE A 69 6.51 8.32 20.25
N THR A 70 5.69 9.25 20.75
CA THR A 70 5.10 9.18 22.09
C THR A 70 3.60 9.40 22.06
N ALA A 71 2.91 9.21 23.18
CA ALA A 71 1.45 9.36 23.31
C ALA A 71 0.64 8.53 22.29
N ILE A 72 1.18 7.37 21.88
CA ILE A 72 0.62 6.52 20.84
C ILE A 72 -0.74 5.94 21.25
N LYS A 73 -1.72 6.08 20.36
CA LYS A 73 -3.09 5.54 20.51
C LYS A 73 -3.58 5.02 19.17
N GLY A 74 -4.21 3.84 19.18
CA GLY A 74 -4.99 3.38 18.05
C GLY A 74 -6.45 3.82 18.19
N ILE A 75 -7.13 4.04 17.06
CA ILE A 75 -8.53 4.43 17.01
C ILE A 75 -9.33 3.25 16.45
N ASP A 76 -10.28 2.72 17.22
CA ASP A 76 -11.13 1.61 16.81
C ASP A 76 -11.83 1.90 15.48
N VAL A 77 -11.90 0.91 14.60
CA VAL A 77 -12.46 1.07 13.25
C VAL A 77 -13.08 -0.21 12.71
N ALA A 78 -14.27 -0.08 12.08
CA ALA A 78 -14.90 -1.15 11.29
C ALA A 78 -14.87 -2.56 11.93
N GLY A 79 -15.17 -2.65 13.22
CA GLY A 79 -15.17 -3.92 13.99
C GLY A 79 -13.81 -4.30 14.57
N PHE A 80 -12.72 -3.62 14.19
CA PHE A 80 -11.41 -3.81 14.82
C PHE A 80 -11.29 -2.96 16.07
N THR A 81 -10.77 -3.56 17.13
CA THR A 81 -10.40 -2.87 18.37
C THR A 81 -8.90 -2.65 18.41
N ALA A 82 -8.51 -1.43 18.69
CA ALA A 82 -7.11 -1.03 18.81
C ALA A 82 -6.59 -1.25 20.23
N THR A 83 -5.43 -1.86 20.36
CA THR A 83 -4.69 -1.97 21.62
C THR A 83 -3.25 -1.50 21.41
N VAL A 84 -2.65 -0.91 22.46
CA VAL A 84 -1.27 -0.41 22.40
C VAL A 84 -0.42 -1.10 23.46
N LYS A 85 0.72 -1.63 23.05
CA LYS A 85 1.72 -2.22 23.94
C LYS A 85 3.12 -1.73 23.54
N GLY A 86 3.66 -0.83 24.34
CA GLY A 86 4.92 -0.14 23.98
C GLY A 86 4.74 0.67 22.70
N GLN A 87 5.54 0.37 21.68
CA GLN A 87 5.48 1.03 20.36
C GLN A 87 4.59 0.28 19.35
N VAL A 88 3.94 -0.82 19.74
CA VAL A 88 3.07 -1.60 18.84
C VAL A 88 1.62 -1.24 19.06
N VAL A 89 0.93 -0.88 17.97
CA VAL A 89 -0.53 -0.73 17.91
C VAL A 89 -1.08 -1.93 17.16
N THR A 90 -1.96 -2.70 17.82
CA THR A 90 -2.60 -3.88 17.23
C THR A 90 -4.08 -3.60 17.04
N PHE A 91 -4.57 -3.77 15.84
CA PHE A 91 -5.99 -3.76 15.48
C PHE A 91 -6.44 -5.18 15.24
N ALA A 92 -7.39 -5.67 16.02
CA ALA A 92 -7.88 -7.06 15.96
C ALA A 92 -9.37 -7.17 16.26
N GLY A 93 -9.93 -8.35 15.99
CA GLY A 93 -11.34 -8.69 16.29
C GLY A 93 -12.30 -8.42 15.14
N GLY A 94 -11.86 -7.71 14.09
CA GLY A 94 -12.59 -7.49 12.86
C GLY A 94 -12.20 -8.45 11.74
N THR A 95 -12.85 -8.27 10.58
CA THR A 95 -12.48 -8.91 9.32
C THR A 95 -12.66 -7.90 8.20
N LEU A 96 -11.59 -7.63 7.45
CA LEU A 96 -11.62 -6.77 6.28
C LEU A 96 -11.53 -7.63 5.02
N PRO A 97 -12.60 -7.72 4.21
CA PRO A 97 -12.58 -8.48 2.97
C PRO A 97 -11.52 -7.96 1.98
N ASP A 98 -10.93 -8.86 1.20
CA ASP A 98 -10.02 -8.49 0.13
C ASP A 98 -10.67 -7.50 -0.86
N GLY A 99 -9.91 -6.50 -1.31
CA GLY A 99 -10.42 -5.43 -2.17
C GLY A 99 -11.32 -4.40 -1.47
N THR A 100 -11.38 -4.43 -0.13
CA THR A 100 -12.06 -3.40 0.66
C THR A 100 -11.02 -2.48 1.27
N GLU A 101 -11.12 -1.19 0.97
CA GLU A 101 -10.22 -0.17 1.51
C GLU A 101 -10.60 0.19 2.95
N GLN A 102 -9.61 0.22 3.85
CA GLN A 102 -9.78 0.63 5.24
C GLN A 102 -8.53 1.33 5.77
N ALA A 103 -8.71 2.54 6.29
CA ALA A 103 -7.67 3.26 7.02
C ALA A 103 -7.69 2.88 8.50
N PHE A 104 -6.57 2.41 9.02
CA PHE A 104 -6.32 2.13 10.44
C PHE A 104 -5.59 3.32 11.03
N GLN A 105 -6.28 4.07 11.90
CA GLN A 105 -5.79 5.35 12.40
C GLN A 105 -4.99 5.21 13.69
N VAL A 106 -3.83 5.84 13.72
CA VAL A 106 -2.96 5.96 14.89
C VAL A 106 -2.72 7.44 15.18
N SER A 107 -3.00 7.89 16.41
CA SER A 107 -2.57 9.21 16.89
C SER A 107 -1.32 9.07 17.73
N PHE A 108 -0.45 10.07 17.65
CA PHE A 108 0.84 10.10 18.36
C PHE A 108 1.38 11.53 18.43
N THR A 109 2.42 11.74 19.25
CA THR A 109 3.28 12.91 19.14
C THR A 109 4.56 12.50 18.41
N ALA A 110 4.85 13.18 17.29
CA ALA A 110 6.05 12.92 16.49
C ALA A 110 7.32 13.40 17.21
N PRO A 111 8.49 12.80 16.97
CA PRO A 111 9.76 13.34 17.47
C PRO A 111 10.08 14.69 16.80
N ASP A 112 10.89 15.53 17.48
CA ASP A 112 11.27 16.86 16.98
C ASP A 112 12.24 16.80 15.78
N GLU A 113 12.96 15.69 15.62
CA GLU A 113 14.01 15.55 14.61
C GLU A 113 13.41 15.27 13.23
N PRO A 114 13.65 16.14 12.21
CA PRO A 114 13.14 15.94 10.87
C PRO A 114 13.78 14.73 10.19
N GLY A 115 13.01 14.06 9.35
CA GLY A 115 13.51 12.94 8.55
C GLY A 115 12.42 12.00 8.03
N GLU A 116 12.82 11.05 7.22
CA GLU A 116 11.97 9.98 6.73
C GLU A 116 12.06 8.78 7.67
N VAL A 117 10.90 8.28 8.08
CA VAL A 117 10.81 7.21 9.07
C VAL A 117 9.92 6.09 8.54
N PRO A 118 10.46 4.90 8.24
CA PRO A 118 9.66 3.76 7.81
C PRO A 118 8.88 3.20 9.01
N VAL A 119 7.58 2.98 8.81
CA VAL A 119 6.68 2.36 9.79
C VAL A 119 6.46 0.91 9.39
N LYS A 120 6.94 -0.03 10.18
CA LYS A 120 6.81 -1.46 9.88
C LYS A 120 5.43 -1.95 10.26
N ILE A 121 4.79 -2.68 9.34
CA ILE A 121 3.44 -3.19 9.53
C ILE A 121 3.39 -4.69 9.21
N ILE A 122 2.74 -5.46 10.08
CA ILE A 122 2.44 -6.87 9.83
C ILE A 122 0.94 -6.99 9.64
N GLN A 123 0.54 -7.49 8.49
CA GLN A 123 -0.83 -7.77 8.14
C GLN A 123 -1.07 -9.26 8.24
N THR A 124 -1.96 -9.68 9.15
CA THR A 124 -2.38 -11.07 9.32
C THR A 124 -3.75 -11.25 8.70
N CYS A 125 -3.91 -12.32 7.94
CA CYS A 125 -5.15 -12.67 7.28
C CYS A 125 -5.71 -13.99 7.84
N GLU A 126 -6.92 -14.38 7.44
CA GLU A 126 -7.46 -15.71 7.76
C GLU A 126 -6.52 -16.83 7.29
N GLU A 127 -5.88 -16.62 6.13
CA GLU A 127 -4.84 -17.50 5.61
C GLU A 127 -3.60 -16.68 5.25
N GLY A 128 -2.51 -16.89 6.00
CA GLY A 128 -1.22 -16.26 5.76
C GLY A 128 -1.06 -14.87 6.36
N SER A 129 0.04 -14.24 6.01
CA SER A 129 0.39 -12.88 6.44
C SER A 129 1.26 -12.18 5.38
N THR A 130 1.27 -10.85 5.40
CA THR A 130 2.17 -10.02 4.62
C THR A 130 2.93 -9.08 5.55
N ASN A 131 4.25 -9.04 5.42
CA ASN A 131 5.11 -8.21 6.25
C ASN A 131 5.57 -6.98 5.45
N TRP A 132 4.95 -5.84 5.68
CA TRP A 132 5.27 -4.54 5.09
C TRP A 132 6.40 -3.89 5.89
N ILE A 133 7.62 -4.40 5.72
CA ILE A 133 8.78 -4.04 6.57
C ILE A 133 10.03 -3.70 5.76
N GLU A 134 9.99 -3.85 4.45
CA GLU A 134 11.15 -3.62 3.60
C GLU A 134 11.38 -2.12 3.44
N VAL A 135 12.63 -1.70 3.57
CA VAL A 135 13.04 -0.31 3.38
C VAL A 135 13.69 -0.18 2.02
N GLN A 136 13.19 0.74 1.21
CA GLN A 136 13.77 1.01 -0.10
C GLN A 136 15.15 1.64 0.07
N ALA A 137 16.15 1.06 -0.61
CA ALA A 137 17.47 1.65 -0.69
C ALA A 137 17.61 2.53 -1.95
N ASP A 138 18.38 3.60 -1.83
CA ASP A 138 18.62 4.54 -2.95
C ASP A 138 19.12 3.82 -4.20
N GLY A 139 18.46 4.10 -5.33
CA GLY A 139 18.83 3.55 -6.64
C GLY A 139 18.51 2.07 -6.85
N GLN A 140 17.82 1.43 -5.91
CA GLN A 140 17.31 0.06 -6.05
C GLN A 140 15.86 0.08 -6.57
N ALA A 141 15.42 -1.06 -7.11
CA ALA A 141 14.01 -1.25 -7.43
C ALA A 141 13.16 -1.23 -6.15
N GLU A 142 11.92 -0.78 -6.27
CA GLU A 142 10.97 -0.82 -5.16
C GLU A 142 10.80 -2.26 -4.65
N PRO A 143 10.88 -2.49 -3.32
CA PRO A 143 10.68 -3.81 -2.76
C PRO A 143 9.23 -4.30 -2.94
N GLU A 144 9.01 -5.59 -2.77
CA GLU A 144 7.68 -6.19 -2.96
C GLU A 144 6.70 -5.79 -1.84
N HIS A 145 7.22 -5.64 -0.60
CA HIS A 145 6.42 -5.28 0.58
C HIS A 145 7.05 -4.13 1.35
N PRO A 146 7.08 -2.91 0.76
CA PRO A 146 7.71 -1.76 1.37
C PRO A 146 6.97 -1.32 2.63
N ALA A 147 7.73 -0.93 3.65
CA ALA A 147 7.19 -0.23 4.79
C ALA A 147 6.69 1.16 4.37
N PRO A 148 5.45 1.59 4.72
CA PRO A 148 5.04 2.97 4.50
C PRO A 148 5.97 3.94 5.23
N VAL A 149 6.24 5.09 4.62
CA VAL A 149 7.18 6.09 5.14
C VAL A 149 6.41 7.32 5.63
N LEU A 150 6.73 7.79 6.83
CA LEU A 150 6.33 9.09 7.33
C LEU A 150 7.48 10.08 7.19
N THR A 151 7.20 11.28 6.70
CA THR A 151 8.14 12.40 6.67
C THR A 151 7.85 13.32 7.85
N ILE A 152 8.83 13.53 8.71
CA ILE A 152 8.78 14.49 9.82
C ILE A 152 9.42 15.80 9.36
N THR A 153 8.71 16.92 9.51
CA THR A 153 9.14 18.26 9.06
C THR A 153 9.28 19.26 10.20
#